data_1457aac230ff04d4e22c9a15a06502bc
#
_entry.id   1457aac230ff04d4e22c9a15a06502bc
#
_cell.length_a   1.000
_cell.length_b   1.000
_cell.length_c   1.000
_cell.angle_alpha   90.00
_cell.angle_beta   90.00
_cell.angle_gamma   90.00
#
_symmetry.space_group_name_H-M   'P 1'
#
loop_
_entity.id
_entity.type
_entity.pdbx_description
1 polymer ?
#
loop_
_entity_poly.entity_id
_entity_poly.type
_entity_poly.pdbx_seq_one_letter_code
_entity_poly.pdbx_strand_id
1 'polypeptide(L)'
;AAEIDEVEINLIDFELPKSNNLLVEGAGGLMVPLNDQDLMIDLIQYLRLPVVLVIRDYLGCINHTILSYEILKQRKIEICCVVFNGNFTPSTLSYFENIFSEVLQLHLPELIQ
;
A
#
# COMPACT_ATOMS: atom_id res chain seq x y z
N ALA A 1 -15.77 5.34 -8.20
CA ALA A 1 -15.81 6.79 -8.00
C ALA A 1 -15.77 7.54 -9.33
N ALA A 2 -14.81 7.24 -10.21
CA ALA A 2 -14.69 7.94 -11.48
C ALA A 2 -15.92 7.74 -12.38
N GLU A 3 -16.49 6.54 -12.39
CA GLU A 3 -17.69 6.26 -13.17
C GLU A 3 -18.90 7.06 -12.70
N ILE A 4 -19.06 7.18 -11.38
CA ILE A 4 -20.18 7.91 -10.78
C ILE A 4 -20.11 9.38 -11.17
N ASP A 5 -18.91 9.94 -11.23
CA ASP A 5 -18.68 11.33 -11.55
C ASP A 5 -18.50 11.57 -13.05
N GLU A 6 -18.64 10.52 -13.86
CA GLU A 6 -18.41 10.54 -15.30
C GLU A 6 -17.01 11.03 -15.68
N VAL A 7 -16.03 10.75 -14.80
CA VAL A 7 -14.63 11.11 -15.01
C VAL A 7 -13.86 9.85 -15.38
N GLU A 8 -13.10 9.89 -16.47
CA GLU A 8 -12.22 8.81 -16.86
C GLU A 8 -10.80 9.08 -16.36
N ILE A 9 -10.24 8.10 -15.64
CA ILE A 9 -8.88 8.17 -15.09
C ILE A 9 -8.01 7.16 -15.84
N ASN A 10 -6.95 7.64 -16.48
CA ASN A 10 -6.01 6.79 -17.20
C ASN A 10 -4.60 6.93 -16.63
N LEU A 11 -3.82 5.84 -16.68
CA LEU A 11 -2.47 5.83 -16.13
C LEU A 11 -1.57 6.90 -16.78
N ILE A 12 -1.72 7.12 -18.08
CA ILE A 12 -0.89 8.08 -18.80
C ILE A 12 -1.13 9.53 -18.38
N ASP A 13 -2.24 9.79 -17.69
CA ASP A 13 -2.56 11.13 -17.19
C ASP A 13 -1.82 11.50 -15.91
N PHE A 14 -1.14 10.53 -15.30
CA PHE A 14 -0.43 10.77 -14.05
C PHE A 14 0.99 11.26 -14.31
N GLU A 15 1.28 12.45 -13.83
CA GLU A 15 2.61 13.02 -13.82
C GLU A 15 3.00 13.37 -12.40
N LEU A 16 4.18 12.92 -11.97
CA LEU A 16 4.68 13.25 -10.65
C LEU A 16 5.41 14.59 -10.70
N PRO A 17 5.21 15.43 -9.67
CA PRO A 17 6.01 16.65 -9.54
C PRO A 17 7.50 16.29 -9.44
N LYS A 18 8.36 17.12 -10.01
CA LYS A 18 9.79 16.95 -9.85
C LYS A 18 10.18 17.38 -8.44
N SER A 19 10.52 16.41 -7.60
CA SER A 19 10.90 16.66 -6.21
C SER A 19 11.82 15.55 -5.75
N ASN A 20 12.75 15.89 -4.85
CA ASN A 20 13.62 14.90 -4.19
C ASN A 20 12.92 14.22 -3.01
N ASN A 21 11.83 14.81 -2.51
CA ASN A 21 11.07 14.31 -1.37
C ASN A 21 9.60 14.25 -1.73
N LEU A 22 9.20 13.16 -2.36
CA LEU A 22 7.81 12.98 -2.80
C LEU A 22 7.23 11.74 -2.16
N LEU A 23 6.06 11.89 -1.54
CA LEU A 23 5.27 10.80 -1.03
C LEU A 23 3.94 10.77 -1.79
N VAL A 24 3.65 9.63 -2.40
CA VAL A 24 2.39 9.42 -3.12
C VAL A 24 1.53 8.47 -2.30
N GLU A 25 0.31 8.89 -1.98
CA GLU A 25 -0.63 8.07 -1.23
C GLU A 25 -1.76 7.60 -2.13
N GLY A 26 -1.99 6.30 -2.12
CA GLY A 26 -3.14 5.71 -2.81
C GLY A 26 -4.37 5.70 -1.90
N ALA A 27 -5.51 5.46 -2.50
CA ALA A 27 -6.77 5.41 -1.77
C ALA A 27 -7.52 4.10 -2.04
N GLY A 28 -8.06 3.51 -1.00
CA GLY A 28 -8.95 2.36 -1.10
C GLY A 28 -8.33 0.99 -1.19
N GLY A 29 -7.03 0.90 -1.42
CA GLY A 29 -6.31 -0.37 -1.48
C GLY A 29 -5.78 -0.70 -2.88
N LEU A 30 -4.99 -1.79 -2.96
CA LEU A 30 -4.24 -2.13 -4.16
C LEU A 30 -5.12 -2.55 -5.35
N MET A 31 -6.23 -3.19 -5.07
CA MET A 31 -7.08 -3.77 -6.11
C MET A 31 -8.30 -2.92 -6.44
N VAL A 32 -8.28 -1.66 -6.03
CA VAL A 32 -9.35 -0.72 -6.34
C VAL A 32 -9.24 -0.30 -7.80
N PRO A 33 -10.32 -0.37 -8.58
CA PRO A 33 -10.28 0.06 -9.97
C PRO A 33 -10.18 1.58 -10.09
N LEU A 34 -9.30 2.02 -10.96
CA LEU A 34 -9.18 3.42 -11.37
C LEU A 34 -10.06 3.69 -12.60
N ASN A 35 -10.20 2.69 -13.43
CA ASN A 35 -11.07 2.70 -14.62
C ASN A 35 -11.44 1.24 -14.94
N ASP A 36 -12.01 0.99 -16.10
CA ASP A 36 -12.47 -0.35 -16.49
C ASP A 36 -11.32 -1.35 -16.67
N GLN A 37 -10.10 -0.89 -16.83
CA GLN A 37 -8.95 -1.73 -17.16
C GLN A 37 -7.86 -1.72 -16.12
N ASP A 38 -7.70 -0.61 -15.36
CA ASP A 38 -6.57 -0.41 -14.49
C ASP A 38 -6.97 -0.36 -13.02
N LEU A 39 -6.16 -0.99 -12.20
CA LEU A 39 -6.30 -1.01 -10.74
C LEU A 39 -5.26 -0.07 -10.11
N MET A 40 -5.43 0.24 -8.84
CA MET A 40 -4.45 1.06 -8.09
C MET A 40 -3.04 0.47 -8.19
N ILE A 41 -2.90 -0.86 -8.12
CA ILE A 41 -1.60 -1.50 -8.22
C ILE A 41 -0.94 -1.28 -9.59
N ASP A 42 -1.75 -1.14 -10.64
CA ASP A 42 -1.22 -0.84 -11.96
C ASP A 42 -0.60 0.56 -12.01
N LEU A 43 -1.20 1.51 -11.31
CA LEU A 43 -0.62 2.84 -11.15
C LEU A 43 0.72 2.80 -10.42
N ILE A 44 0.80 2.01 -9.35
CA ILE A 44 2.06 1.85 -8.60
C ILE A 44 3.15 1.31 -9.52
N GLN A 45 2.84 0.28 -10.32
CA GLN A 45 3.78 -0.25 -11.31
C GLN A 45 4.19 0.79 -12.36
N TYR A 46 3.21 1.54 -12.83
CA TYR A 46 3.43 2.58 -13.83
C TYR A 46 4.38 3.66 -13.33
N LEU A 47 4.22 4.08 -12.08
CA LEU A 47 5.06 5.10 -11.46
C LEU A 47 6.46 4.59 -11.10
N ARG A 48 6.66 3.29 -11.02
CA ARG A 48 7.94 2.63 -10.69
C ARG A 48 8.53 3.10 -9.37
N LEU A 49 7.68 3.32 -8.38
CA LEU A 49 8.10 3.74 -7.05
C LEU A 49 8.06 2.55 -6.09
N PRO A 50 8.98 2.50 -5.11
CA PRO A 50 8.88 1.51 -4.05
C PRO A 50 7.71 1.83 -3.13
N VAL A 51 7.19 0.80 -2.46
CA VAL A 51 6.02 0.90 -1.61
C VAL A 51 6.42 0.93 -0.15
N VAL A 52 5.78 1.80 0.62
CA VAL A 52 5.74 1.74 2.07
C VAL A 52 4.39 1.12 2.44
N LEU A 53 4.43 -0.03 3.08
CA LEU A 53 3.21 -0.74 3.47
C LEU A 53 2.88 -0.40 4.92
N VAL A 54 1.73 0.23 5.14
CA VAL A 54 1.29 0.63 6.49
C VAL A 54 0.26 -0.39 6.98
N ILE A 55 0.50 -0.94 8.17
CA ILE A 55 -0.32 -2.00 8.76
C ILE A 55 -0.89 -1.50 10.09
N ARG A 56 -2.17 -1.76 10.31
CA ARG A 56 -2.84 -1.52 11.59
C ARG A 56 -3.44 -2.82 12.10
N ASP A 57 -3.66 -2.91 13.42
CA ASP A 57 -4.29 -4.07 14.02
C ASP A 57 -5.81 -3.86 14.05
N TYR A 58 -6.52 -4.71 13.31
CA TYR A 58 -7.98 -4.76 13.29
C TYR A 58 -8.41 -6.14 12.85
N LEU A 59 -9.67 -6.48 13.01
CA LEU A 59 -10.19 -7.78 12.58
C LEU A 59 -10.03 -7.93 11.07
N GLY A 60 -9.27 -8.94 10.67
CA GLY A 60 -8.99 -9.21 9.26
C GLY A 60 -7.66 -8.63 8.77
N CYS A 61 -6.89 -7.94 9.64
CA CYS A 61 -5.65 -7.30 9.20
C CYS A 61 -4.60 -8.30 8.69
N ILE A 62 -4.53 -9.48 9.27
CA ILE A 62 -3.58 -10.51 8.80
C ILE A 62 -3.93 -10.90 7.38
N ASN A 63 -5.19 -11.20 7.13
CA ASN A 63 -5.64 -11.57 5.78
C ASN A 63 -5.36 -10.45 4.78
N HIS A 64 -5.76 -9.24 5.08
CA HIS A 64 -5.58 -8.11 4.17
C HIS A 64 -4.11 -7.79 3.92
N THR A 65 -3.28 -7.89 4.95
CA THR A 65 -1.86 -7.61 4.83
C THR A 65 -1.16 -8.66 3.97
N ILE A 66 -1.48 -9.93 4.19
CA ILE A 66 -0.87 -11.00 3.41
C ILE A 66 -1.32 -10.95 1.95
N LEU A 67 -2.60 -10.67 1.70
CA LEU A 67 -3.08 -10.48 0.32
C LEU A 67 -2.32 -9.34 -0.37
N SER A 68 -2.15 -8.22 0.31
CA SER A 68 -1.40 -7.08 -0.24
C SER A 68 0.05 -7.44 -0.50
N TYR A 69 0.69 -8.11 0.45
CA TYR A 69 2.08 -8.53 0.34
C TYR A 69 2.26 -9.48 -0.85
N GLU A 70 1.39 -10.49 -0.97
CA GLU A 70 1.49 -11.47 -2.04
C GLU A 70 1.33 -10.85 -3.42
N ILE A 71 0.35 -9.94 -3.59
CA ILE A 71 0.16 -9.32 -4.91
C ILE A 71 1.32 -8.37 -5.26
N LEU A 72 1.87 -7.67 -4.29
CA LEU A 72 3.03 -6.82 -4.51
C LEU A 72 4.24 -7.65 -4.95
N LYS A 73 4.48 -8.78 -4.28
CA LYS A 73 5.54 -9.72 -4.67
C LYS A 73 5.34 -10.26 -6.07
N GLN A 74 4.12 -10.70 -6.38
CA GLN A 74 3.77 -11.25 -7.68
C GLN A 74 4.04 -10.24 -8.80
N ARG A 75 3.76 -8.99 -8.55
CA ARG A 75 4.01 -7.88 -9.49
C ARG A 75 5.46 -7.40 -9.47
N LYS A 76 6.30 -7.96 -8.62
CA LYS A 76 7.72 -7.57 -8.45
C LYS A 76 7.85 -6.09 -8.07
N ILE A 77 6.94 -5.62 -7.24
CA ILE A 77 6.98 -4.27 -6.69
C ILE A 77 7.76 -4.32 -5.38
N GLU A 78 8.76 -3.46 -5.26
CA GLU A 78 9.59 -3.40 -4.07
C GLU A 78 8.81 -2.82 -2.89
N ILE A 79 8.87 -3.49 -1.74
CA ILE A 79 8.41 -2.94 -0.46
C ILE A 79 9.66 -2.47 0.27
N CYS A 80 9.87 -1.17 0.35
CA CYS A 80 11.07 -0.62 0.96
C CYS A 80 10.95 -0.52 2.48
N CYS A 81 9.74 -0.48 3.01
CA CYS A 81 9.51 -0.32 4.44
C CYS A 81 8.10 -0.80 4.80
N VAL A 82 7.99 -1.42 5.98
CA VAL A 82 6.70 -1.75 6.59
C VAL A 82 6.56 -0.90 7.84
N VAL A 83 5.43 -0.24 8.01
CA VAL A 83 5.13 0.61 9.15
C VAL A 83 4.01 -0.05 9.97
N PHE A 84 4.30 -0.37 11.22
CA PHE A 84 3.29 -0.86 12.17
C PHE A 84 2.72 0.36 12.89
N ASN A 85 1.50 0.73 12.53
CA ASN A 85 0.85 1.92 13.07
C ASN A 85 -0.13 1.52 14.19
N GLY A 86 0.17 1.95 15.40
CA GLY A 86 -0.66 1.72 16.56
C GLY A 86 -0.22 0.52 17.39
N ASN A 87 -1.13 0.07 18.26
CA ASN A 87 -0.90 -1.01 19.19
C ASN A 87 -1.34 -2.34 18.59
N PHE A 88 -0.46 -3.33 18.67
CA PHE A 88 -0.73 -4.67 18.16
C PHE A 88 -0.77 -5.68 19.32
N THR A 89 -1.61 -6.71 19.17
CA THR A 89 -1.48 -7.86 20.07
C THR A 89 -0.11 -8.49 19.82
N PRO A 90 0.56 -8.99 20.89
CA PRO A 90 1.92 -9.52 20.74
C PRO A 90 2.04 -10.64 19.70
N SER A 91 1.07 -11.52 19.61
CA SER A 91 1.09 -12.62 18.66
C SER A 91 0.98 -12.13 17.20
N THR A 92 0.12 -11.15 16.95
CA THR A 92 -0.03 -10.57 15.61
C THR A 92 1.24 -9.83 15.20
N LEU A 93 1.80 -9.02 16.10
CA LEU A 93 3.02 -8.29 15.82
C LEU A 93 4.18 -9.23 15.50
N SER A 94 4.34 -10.27 16.33
CA SER A 94 5.40 -11.27 16.14
C SER A 94 5.27 -11.97 14.79
N TYR A 95 4.04 -12.28 14.39
CA TYR A 95 3.79 -12.91 13.10
C TYR A 95 4.24 -12.02 11.95
N PHE A 96 3.86 -10.75 11.97
CA PHE A 96 4.25 -9.79 10.94
C PHE A 96 5.74 -9.52 10.94
N GLU A 97 6.35 -9.35 12.12
CA GLU A 97 7.78 -9.12 12.22
C GLU A 97 8.58 -10.25 11.59
N ASN A 98 8.10 -11.47 11.74
CA ASN A 98 8.73 -12.62 11.12
C ASN A 98 8.55 -12.65 9.61
N ILE A 99 7.34 -12.38 9.11
CA ILE A 99 7.06 -12.38 7.68
C ILE A 99 7.88 -11.30 6.97
N PHE A 100 8.00 -10.13 7.57
CA PHE A 100 8.72 -8.99 6.99
C PHE A 100 10.15 -8.86 7.50
N SER A 101 10.78 -9.97 7.93
CA SER A 101 12.10 -9.95 8.56
C SER A 101 13.20 -9.35 7.68
N GLU A 102 13.05 -9.40 6.36
CA GLU A 102 14.04 -8.85 5.42
C GLU A 102 13.72 -7.43 4.96
N VAL A 103 12.66 -6.84 5.51
CA VAL A 103 12.21 -5.50 5.15
C VAL A 103 12.43 -4.57 6.34
N LEU A 104 12.78 -3.33 6.08
CA LEU A 104 12.87 -2.33 7.13
C LEU A 104 11.52 -2.18 7.82
N GLN A 105 11.51 -2.26 9.15
CA GLN A 105 10.30 -2.18 9.96
C GLN A 105 10.34 -0.96 10.86
N LEU A 106 9.26 -0.18 10.85
CA LEU A 106 9.10 0.97 11.73
C LEU A 106 7.84 0.78 12.58
N HIS A 107 7.92 1.18 13.84
CA HIS A 107 6.81 1.09 14.79
C HIS A 107 6.42 2.50 15.21
N LEU A 108 5.18 2.88 14.97
CA LEU A 108 4.67 4.19 15.31
C LEU A 108 3.45 4.07 16.23
N PRO A 109 3.29 5.00 17.18
CA PRO A 109 2.03 5.06 17.93
C PRO A 109 0.90 5.42 16.98
N GLU A 110 -0.32 4.96 17.28
CA GLU A 110 -1.47 5.29 16.46
C GLU A 110 -1.68 6.80 16.45
N LEU A 111 -1.76 7.36 15.24
CA LEU A 111 -2.00 8.78 15.07
C LEU A 111 -3.48 9.08 15.20
N ILE A 112 -3.78 10.21 15.81
CA ILE A 112 -5.17 10.65 15.97
C ILE A 112 -5.67 11.14 14.60
N GLN A 113 -6.84 10.62 14.26
CA GLN A 113 -7.49 10.96 12.99
C GLN A 113 -8.43 12.13 13.16
#